data_ab4369fed55d2176f61d1a9ccf608c05
#
_entry.id   ab4369fed55d2176f61d1a9ccf608c05
#
_cell.length_a   1.000
_cell.length_b   1.000
_cell.length_c   1.000
_cell.angle_alpha   90.00
_cell.angle_beta   90.00
_cell.angle_gamma   90.00
#
_symmetry.space_group_name_H-M   'P 1'
#
loop_
_entity.id
_entity.type
_entity.pdbx_description
1 polymer ?
#
loop_
_entity_poly.entity_id
_entity_poly.type
_entity_poly.pdbx_seq_one_letter_code
_entity_poly.pdbx_strand_id
1 'polypeptide(L)'
;MILASRSPRRKELLSNCGVEFSIYDANVEELTADCGIPLTELPEKNALLKAQCIAEKFPSELVLGADTMVICDNHALGKPGSLENSVKMLQMLSGRSHEVITGVALVWKEKNFTEVWSETAQVRFKVLSDEQIKQYTGLVNTLDKAGAYAIQEHGELIIDHFDGEIENIIGLPLIRLKRQLEELLQK
;
A
#
# COMPACT_ATOMS: atom_id res chain seq x y z
N MET A 1 9.00 -6.44 17.26
CA MET A 1 8.76 -6.46 15.80
C MET A 1 9.08 -5.11 15.18
N ILE A 2 9.42 -5.07 13.89
CA ILE A 2 9.75 -3.82 13.18
C ILE A 2 8.84 -3.64 11.97
N LEU A 3 8.28 -2.43 11.78
CA LEU A 3 7.61 -2.01 10.55
C LEU A 3 8.61 -1.27 9.65
N ALA A 4 8.96 -1.85 8.51
CA ALA A 4 9.87 -1.27 7.51
C ALA A 4 9.13 -0.28 6.58
N SER A 5 8.53 0.77 7.15
CA SER A 5 7.74 1.76 6.40
C SER A 5 7.61 3.08 7.15
N ARG A 6 7.66 4.20 6.41
CA ARG A 6 7.35 5.56 6.91
C ARG A 6 5.87 5.94 6.81
N SER A 7 5.04 5.08 6.21
CA SER A 7 3.61 5.39 5.99
C SER A 7 2.85 5.56 7.31
N PRO A 8 2.28 6.73 7.59
CA PRO A 8 1.48 6.93 8.80
C PRO A 8 0.22 6.06 8.82
N ARG A 9 -0.35 5.79 7.66
CA ARG A 9 -1.53 4.91 7.49
C ARG A 9 -1.21 3.47 7.90
N ARG A 10 -0.06 2.92 7.46
CA ARG A 10 0.38 1.57 7.86
C ARG A 10 0.69 1.47 9.34
N LYS A 11 1.28 2.52 9.92
CA LYS A 11 1.50 2.61 11.37
C LYS A 11 0.19 2.52 12.12
N GLU A 12 -0.80 3.32 11.73
CA GLU A 12 -2.13 3.35 12.34
C GLU A 12 -2.82 1.98 12.25
N LEU A 13 -2.84 1.38 11.05
CA LEU A 13 -3.42 0.05 10.84
C LEU A 13 -2.74 -1.03 11.71
N LEU A 14 -1.41 -1.04 11.74
CA LEU A 14 -0.67 -2.02 12.54
C LEU A 14 -0.87 -1.83 14.04
N SER A 15 -1.03 -0.59 14.53
CA SER A 15 -1.35 -0.30 15.94
C SER A 15 -2.66 -0.96 16.38
N ASN A 16 -3.61 -1.15 15.46
CA ASN A 16 -4.88 -1.82 15.74
C ASN A 16 -4.76 -3.35 15.79
N CYS A 17 -3.58 -3.92 15.53
CA CYS A 17 -3.32 -5.37 15.64
C CYS A 17 -2.92 -5.80 17.05
N GLY A 18 -2.72 -4.88 18.00
CA GLY A 18 -2.36 -5.20 19.38
C GLY A 18 -0.93 -5.72 19.57
N VAL A 19 -0.04 -5.52 18.60
CA VAL A 19 1.37 -5.90 18.66
C VAL A 19 2.26 -4.68 18.89
N GLU A 20 3.29 -4.83 19.73
CA GLU A 20 4.30 -3.80 19.90
C GLU A 20 5.29 -3.80 18.74
N PHE A 21 5.56 -2.64 18.18
CA PHE A 21 6.49 -2.49 17.07
C PHE A 21 7.25 -1.16 17.10
N SER A 22 8.43 -1.17 16.51
CA SER A 22 9.20 0.02 16.17
C SER A 22 9.13 0.28 14.65
N ILE A 23 9.48 1.50 14.24
CA ILE A 23 9.44 1.91 12.83
C ILE A 23 10.86 2.18 12.36
N TYR A 24 11.24 1.59 11.23
CA TYR A 24 12.49 1.89 10.54
C TYR A 24 12.23 2.13 9.05
N ASP A 25 12.89 3.13 8.50
CA ASP A 25 12.88 3.38 7.07
C ASP A 25 13.86 2.45 6.37
N ALA A 26 13.35 1.67 5.43
CA ALA A 26 14.18 0.76 4.64
C ALA A 26 15.12 1.53 3.71
N ASN A 27 14.69 2.70 3.21
CA ASN A 27 15.45 3.54 2.26
C ASN A 27 16.05 2.72 1.10
N VAL A 28 15.24 1.84 0.51
CA VAL A 28 15.61 1.02 -0.65
C VAL A 28 15.08 1.66 -1.94
N GLU A 29 15.78 1.43 -3.05
CA GLU A 29 15.26 1.75 -4.37
C GLU A 29 14.17 0.74 -4.74
N GLU A 30 12.94 1.23 -4.87
CA GLU A 30 11.80 0.39 -5.22
C GLU A 30 11.82 0.02 -6.71
N LEU A 31 11.42 -1.21 -7.02
CA LEU A 31 11.22 -1.65 -8.40
C LEU A 31 10.03 -0.90 -9.01
N THR A 32 10.20 -0.49 -10.26
CA THR A 32 9.20 0.25 -11.03
C THR A 32 8.64 -0.60 -12.17
N ALA A 33 7.60 -0.11 -12.83
CA ALA A 33 6.95 -0.80 -13.94
C ALA A 33 7.90 -1.17 -15.10
N ASP A 34 9.04 -0.48 -15.21
CA ASP A 34 10.01 -0.67 -16.31
C ASP A 34 10.99 -1.85 -16.06
N CYS A 35 10.92 -2.50 -14.90
CA CYS A 35 11.88 -3.56 -14.54
C CYS A 35 11.58 -4.93 -15.19
N GLY A 36 10.52 -5.03 -16.02
CA GLY A 36 10.16 -6.28 -16.73
C GLY A 36 9.42 -7.32 -15.89
N ILE A 37 9.05 -6.99 -14.66
CA ILE A 37 8.22 -7.83 -13.78
C ILE A 37 6.75 -7.47 -13.99
N PRO A 38 5.81 -8.45 -13.97
CA PRO A 38 4.40 -8.16 -14.01
C PRO A 38 3.99 -7.16 -12.91
N LEU A 39 3.14 -6.18 -13.25
CA LEU A 39 2.72 -5.12 -12.31
C LEU A 39 2.11 -5.70 -11.04
N THR A 40 1.40 -6.82 -11.14
CA THR A 40 0.76 -7.51 -10.03
C THR A 40 1.74 -8.13 -9.02
N GLU A 41 2.99 -8.40 -9.44
CA GLU A 41 4.04 -8.96 -8.58
C GLU A 41 4.92 -7.89 -7.93
N LEU A 42 4.92 -6.66 -8.46
CA LEU A 42 5.78 -5.58 -7.97
C LEU A 42 5.56 -5.24 -6.48
N PRO A 43 4.31 -5.17 -5.98
CA PRO A 43 4.09 -4.88 -4.55
C PRO A 43 4.72 -5.92 -3.62
N GLU A 44 4.67 -7.21 -3.97
CA GLU A 44 5.31 -8.28 -3.19
C GLU A 44 6.83 -8.14 -3.20
N LYS A 45 7.42 -7.88 -4.37
CA LYS A 45 8.88 -7.71 -4.50
C LYS A 45 9.36 -6.50 -3.70
N ASN A 46 8.67 -5.36 -3.81
CA ASN A 46 9.00 -4.16 -3.07
C ASN A 46 8.81 -4.33 -1.55
N ALA A 47 7.75 -5.01 -1.13
CA ALA A 47 7.54 -5.35 0.27
C ALA A 47 8.69 -6.20 0.82
N LEU A 48 9.11 -7.22 0.06
CA LEU A 48 10.23 -8.10 0.43
C LEU A 48 11.55 -7.34 0.50
N LEU A 49 11.87 -6.49 -0.49
CA LEU A 49 13.08 -5.66 -0.48
C LEU A 49 13.15 -4.78 0.79
N LYS A 50 12.04 -4.15 1.16
CA LYS A 50 11.96 -3.33 2.38
C LYS A 50 12.18 -4.16 3.64
N ALA A 51 11.52 -5.31 3.74
CA ALA A 51 11.65 -6.18 4.91
C ALA A 51 13.07 -6.74 5.05
N GLN A 52 13.65 -7.25 3.97
CA GLN A 52 15.02 -7.80 3.97
C GLN A 52 16.07 -6.76 4.35
N CYS A 53 15.99 -5.54 3.81
CA CYS A 53 16.92 -4.46 4.12
C CYS A 53 16.99 -4.17 5.64
N ILE A 54 15.85 -4.23 6.33
CA ILE A 54 15.81 -4.02 7.78
C ILE A 54 16.16 -5.28 8.55
N ALA A 55 15.74 -6.47 8.10
CA ALA A 55 16.09 -7.74 8.74
C ALA A 55 17.60 -8.03 8.73
N GLU A 56 18.34 -7.51 7.74
CA GLU A 56 19.82 -7.57 7.73
C GLU A 56 20.44 -6.81 8.92
N LYS A 57 19.83 -5.68 9.32
CA LYS A 57 20.29 -4.85 10.43
C LYS A 57 19.81 -5.35 11.79
N PHE A 58 18.68 -6.04 11.83
CA PHE A 58 18.02 -6.53 13.04
C PHE A 58 17.62 -8.00 12.89
N PRO A 59 18.59 -8.93 12.81
CA PRO A 59 18.32 -10.34 12.46
C PRO A 59 17.46 -11.08 13.50
N SER A 60 17.45 -10.66 14.76
CA SER A 60 16.64 -11.23 15.85
C SER A 60 15.19 -10.72 15.86
N GLU A 61 14.86 -9.72 15.03
CA GLU A 61 13.53 -9.13 14.98
C GLU A 61 12.69 -9.66 13.83
N LEU A 62 11.39 -9.83 14.07
CA LEU A 62 10.42 -10.03 12.98
C LEU A 62 10.20 -8.68 12.29
N VAL A 63 10.44 -8.62 10.98
CA VAL A 63 10.30 -7.40 10.17
C VAL A 63 9.13 -7.54 9.21
N LEU A 64 8.24 -6.53 9.22
CA LEU A 64 7.12 -6.37 8.31
C LEU A 64 7.46 -5.30 7.26
N GLY A 65 7.50 -5.71 5.99
CA GLY A 65 7.51 -4.82 4.84
C GLY A 65 6.16 -4.80 4.14
N ALA A 66 5.80 -3.68 3.55
CA ALA A 66 4.61 -3.56 2.71
C ALA A 66 4.81 -2.56 1.57
N ASP A 67 4.13 -2.81 0.46
CA ASP A 67 4.07 -1.91 -0.69
C ASP A 67 2.66 -1.92 -1.30
N THR A 68 2.19 -0.77 -1.82
CA THR A 68 0.83 -0.64 -2.37
C THR A 68 0.90 0.03 -3.73
N MET A 69 0.25 -0.58 -4.70
CA MET A 69 0.17 -0.10 -6.07
C MET A 69 -1.28 -0.01 -6.54
N VAL A 70 -1.59 1.04 -7.26
CA VAL A 70 -2.86 1.23 -7.98
C VAL A 70 -2.64 0.89 -9.44
N ILE A 71 -3.45 0.00 -10.01
CA ILE A 71 -3.34 -0.42 -11.42
C ILE A 71 -4.68 -0.14 -12.12
N CYS A 72 -4.64 0.66 -13.18
CA CYS A 72 -5.79 0.93 -14.03
C CYS A 72 -5.43 0.68 -15.49
N ASP A 73 -6.22 -0.13 -16.20
CA ASP A 73 -6.00 -0.48 -17.61
C ASP A 73 -4.54 -0.90 -17.89
N ASN A 74 -3.97 -1.75 -17.06
CA ASN A 74 -2.59 -2.23 -17.11
C ASN A 74 -1.52 -1.11 -16.98
N HIS A 75 -1.86 0.01 -16.35
CA HIS A 75 -0.93 1.08 -16.01
C HIS A 75 -0.80 1.22 -14.49
N ALA A 76 0.43 1.21 -13.99
CA ALA A 76 0.71 1.46 -12.58
C ALA A 76 0.62 2.97 -12.29
N LEU A 77 -0.21 3.34 -11.32
CA LEU A 77 -0.38 4.71 -10.86
C LEU A 77 0.34 4.86 -9.52
N GLY A 78 1.57 5.34 -9.56
CA GLY A 78 2.35 5.67 -8.37
C GLY A 78 1.93 6.99 -7.72
N LYS A 79 2.81 7.58 -6.91
CA LYS A 79 2.61 8.91 -6.37
C LYS A 79 2.73 9.95 -7.48
N PRO A 80 1.83 10.93 -7.57
CA PRO A 80 1.78 11.85 -8.71
C PRO A 80 2.94 12.84 -8.78
N GLY A 81 3.58 13.18 -7.66
CA GLY A 81 4.70 14.11 -7.60
C GLY A 81 4.33 15.60 -7.85
N SER A 82 3.19 15.86 -8.48
CA SER A 82 2.66 17.22 -8.70
C SER A 82 1.14 17.24 -8.69
N LEU A 83 0.55 18.43 -8.44
CA LEU A 83 -0.92 18.59 -8.48
C LEU A 83 -1.48 18.35 -9.89
N GLU A 84 -0.76 18.75 -10.92
CA GLU A 84 -1.16 18.51 -12.31
C GLU A 84 -1.27 17.02 -12.61
N ASN A 85 -0.29 16.24 -12.19
CA ASN A 85 -0.34 14.77 -12.33
C ASN A 85 -1.43 14.15 -11.45
N SER A 86 -1.71 14.69 -10.26
CA SER A 86 -2.85 14.26 -9.44
C SER A 86 -4.17 14.40 -10.20
N VAL A 87 -4.39 15.56 -10.83
CA VAL A 87 -5.59 15.80 -11.64
C VAL A 87 -5.67 14.79 -12.80
N LYS A 88 -4.58 14.58 -13.54
CA LYS A 88 -4.54 13.61 -14.66
C LYS A 88 -4.84 12.18 -14.18
N MET A 89 -4.31 11.76 -13.04
CA MET A 89 -4.59 10.44 -12.46
C MET A 89 -6.07 10.30 -12.07
N LEU A 90 -6.65 11.30 -11.42
CA LEU A 90 -8.07 11.28 -11.05
C LEU A 90 -9.00 11.29 -12.28
N GLN A 91 -8.64 12.05 -13.34
CA GLN A 91 -9.35 12.01 -14.61
C GLN A 91 -9.27 10.62 -15.27
N MET A 92 -8.11 9.96 -15.21
CA MET A 92 -7.93 8.60 -15.73
C MET A 92 -8.78 7.59 -14.96
N LEU A 93 -8.92 7.73 -13.65
CA LEU A 93 -9.71 6.85 -12.78
C LEU A 93 -11.22 7.13 -12.86
N SER A 94 -11.62 8.32 -13.28
CA SER A 94 -13.03 8.77 -13.34
C SER A 94 -13.91 7.79 -14.13
N GLY A 95 -14.99 7.32 -13.49
CA GLY A 95 -15.95 6.39 -14.08
C GLY A 95 -15.39 5.00 -14.40
N ARG A 96 -14.22 4.62 -13.84
CA ARG A 96 -13.57 3.31 -14.10
C ARG A 96 -13.41 2.50 -12.82
N SER A 97 -13.23 1.19 -13.00
CA SER A 97 -12.72 0.31 -11.95
C SER A 97 -11.21 0.18 -12.09
N HIS A 98 -10.53 0.05 -10.97
CA HIS A 98 -9.10 -0.17 -10.90
C HIS A 98 -8.76 -1.10 -9.74
N GLU A 99 -7.58 -1.68 -9.77
CA GLU A 99 -7.07 -2.56 -8.73
C GLU A 99 -6.17 -1.79 -7.76
N VAL A 100 -6.30 -2.14 -6.49
CA VAL A 100 -5.36 -1.75 -5.44
C VAL A 100 -4.74 -3.02 -4.88
N ILE A 101 -3.45 -3.21 -5.15
CA ILE A 101 -2.70 -4.39 -4.73
C ILE A 101 -1.72 -3.98 -3.64
N THR A 102 -1.82 -4.60 -2.47
CA THR A 102 -0.83 -4.44 -1.40
C THR A 102 -0.07 -5.73 -1.20
N GLY A 103 1.23 -5.69 -1.48
CA GLY A 103 2.18 -6.73 -1.13
C GLY A 103 2.63 -6.59 0.32
N VAL A 104 2.79 -7.72 0.99
CA VAL A 104 3.24 -7.84 2.37
C VAL A 104 4.37 -8.87 2.44
N ALA A 105 5.39 -8.58 3.23
CA ALA A 105 6.47 -9.51 3.53
C ALA A 105 6.76 -9.53 5.03
N LEU A 106 6.84 -10.73 5.59
CA LEU A 106 7.32 -10.99 6.94
C LEU A 106 8.68 -11.70 6.84
N VAL A 107 9.70 -11.12 7.44
CA VAL A 107 11.07 -11.66 7.43
C VAL A 107 11.60 -11.73 8.85
N TRP A 108 12.07 -12.93 9.26
CA TRP A 108 12.76 -13.14 10.52
C TRP A 108 14.07 -13.87 10.25
N LYS A 109 15.14 -13.11 10.09
CA LYS A 109 16.41 -13.64 9.57
C LYS A 109 16.99 -14.74 10.47
N GLU A 110 17.05 -14.52 11.78
CA GLU A 110 17.60 -15.49 12.73
C GLU A 110 16.84 -16.82 12.75
N LYS A 111 15.51 -16.80 12.48
CA LYS A 111 14.68 -18.00 12.36
C LYS A 111 14.61 -18.55 10.94
N ASN A 112 15.36 -17.99 10.00
CA ASN A 112 15.30 -18.35 8.58
C ASN A 112 13.87 -18.39 8.03
N PHE A 113 13.03 -17.45 8.48
CA PHE A 113 11.61 -17.36 8.12
C PHE A 113 11.39 -16.21 7.13
N THR A 114 10.67 -16.48 6.05
CA THR A 114 10.21 -15.50 5.09
C THR A 114 8.86 -15.91 4.54
N GLU A 115 7.88 -15.04 4.64
CA GLU A 115 6.57 -15.21 4.03
C GLU A 115 6.22 -13.95 3.25
N VAL A 116 5.72 -14.13 2.01
CA VAL A 116 5.36 -13.03 1.11
C VAL A 116 4.01 -13.34 0.49
N TRP A 117 3.13 -12.36 0.42
CA TRP A 117 1.83 -12.45 -0.24
C TRP A 117 1.34 -11.08 -0.67
N SER A 118 0.31 -11.04 -1.48
CA SER A 118 -0.44 -9.82 -1.78
C SER A 118 -1.93 -10.02 -1.63
N GLU A 119 -2.63 -8.92 -1.39
CA GLU A 119 -4.09 -8.84 -1.43
C GLU A 119 -4.50 -7.79 -2.46
N THR A 120 -5.60 -8.09 -3.16
CA THR A 120 -6.14 -7.22 -4.20
C THR A 120 -7.56 -6.78 -3.83
N ALA A 121 -7.82 -5.49 -3.99
CA ALA A 121 -9.16 -4.92 -3.90
C ALA A 121 -9.50 -4.21 -5.21
N GLN A 122 -10.77 -4.27 -5.61
CA GLN A 122 -11.31 -3.51 -6.73
C GLN A 122 -11.96 -2.24 -6.22
N VAL A 123 -11.64 -1.10 -6.82
CA VAL A 123 -12.25 0.19 -6.49
C VAL A 123 -12.89 0.78 -7.73
N ARG A 124 -14.16 1.17 -7.62
CA ARG A 124 -14.91 1.85 -8.68
C ARG A 124 -15.07 3.32 -8.34
N PHE A 125 -14.62 4.19 -9.26
CA PHE A 125 -14.83 5.63 -9.16
C PHE A 125 -16.16 6.04 -9.78
N LYS A 126 -16.77 7.07 -9.20
CA LYS A 126 -17.86 7.85 -9.83
C LYS A 126 -17.35 8.51 -11.10
N VAL A 127 -18.25 8.88 -12.00
CA VAL A 127 -17.91 9.81 -13.08
C VAL A 127 -17.71 11.19 -12.46
N LEU A 128 -16.50 11.73 -12.57
CA LEU A 128 -16.11 12.99 -11.93
C LEU A 128 -16.03 14.13 -12.95
N SER A 129 -16.59 15.29 -12.62
CA SER A 129 -16.32 16.51 -13.36
C SER A 129 -14.98 17.15 -12.93
N ASP A 130 -14.47 18.08 -13.74
CA ASP A 130 -13.25 18.82 -13.41
C ASP A 130 -13.39 19.62 -12.10
N GLU A 131 -14.60 20.14 -11.82
CA GLU A 131 -14.91 20.84 -10.56
C GLU A 131 -14.82 19.91 -9.35
N GLN A 132 -15.34 18.68 -9.47
CA GLN A 132 -15.25 17.67 -8.40
C GLN A 132 -13.80 17.23 -8.15
N ILE A 133 -13.02 17.05 -9.21
CA ILE A 133 -11.59 16.73 -9.09
C ILE A 133 -10.84 17.88 -8.41
N LYS A 134 -11.12 19.13 -8.80
CA LYS A 134 -10.53 20.34 -8.20
C LYS A 134 -10.93 20.47 -6.73
N GLN A 135 -12.19 20.20 -6.40
CA GLN A 135 -12.68 20.18 -5.01
C GLN A 135 -11.90 19.13 -4.18
N TYR A 136 -11.82 17.90 -4.67
CA TYR A 136 -11.12 16.81 -3.98
C TYR A 136 -9.64 17.12 -3.75
N THR A 137 -8.93 17.57 -4.78
CA THR A 137 -7.50 17.93 -4.67
C THR A 137 -7.24 19.17 -3.80
N GLY A 138 -8.26 19.99 -3.53
CA GLY A 138 -8.20 21.09 -2.57
C GLY A 138 -8.40 20.65 -1.11
N LEU A 139 -9.05 19.51 -0.88
CA LEU A 139 -9.34 18.97 0.45
C LEU A 139 -8.29 17.93 0.91
N VAL A 140 -7.69 17.21 -0.04
CA VAL A 140 -6.85 16.05 0.23
C VAL A 140 -5.43 16.29 -0.28
N ASN A 141 -4.42 15.98 0.56
CA ASN A 141 -3.04 15.92 0.07
C ASN A 141 -2.86 14.68 -0.79
N THR A 142 -2.92 14.85 -2.11
CA THR A 142 -2.83 13.74 -3.08
C THR A 142 -1.40 13.32 -3.39
N LEU A 143 -0.38 14.15 -3.06
CA LEU A 143 1.00 14.00 -3.54
C LEU A 143 1.73 12.79 -2.95
N ASP A 144 1.30 12.29 -1.81
CA ASP A 144 1.91 11.16 -1.09
C ASP A 144 1.16 9.83 -1.29
N LYS A 145 0.17 9.80 -2.20
CA LYS A 145 -0.75 8.69 -2.39
C LYS A 145 -0.65 8.08 -3.78
N ALA A 146 -0.54 6.76 -3.86
CA ALA A 146 -0.65 6.03 -5.14
C ALA A 146 -2.03 6.29 -5.76
N GLY A 147 -2.08 6.57 -7.06
CA GLY A 147 -3.33 6.93 -7.76
C GLY A 147 -3.93 8.28 -7.36
N ALA A 148 -3.19 9.10 -6.58
CA ALA A 148 -3.61 10.45 -6.15
C ALA A 148 -4.87 10.49 -5.27
N TYR A 149 -5.20 9.42 -4.52
CA TYR A 149 -6.37 9.41 -3.63
C TYR A 149 -6.16 8.60 -2.35
N ALA A 150 -7.05 8.80 -1.37
CA ALA A 150 -7.20 7.94 -0.20
C ALA A 150 -8.68 7.69 0.10
N ILE A 151 -9.03 6.43 0.35
CA ILE A 151 -10.41 6.07 0.70
C ILE A 151 -10.86 6.69 2.02
N GLN A 152 -9.94 6.92 2.97
CA GLN A 152 -10.20 7.49 4.29
C GLN A 152 -10.40 9.02 4.28
N GLU A 153 -9.94 9.70 3.22
CA GLU A 153 -9.92 11.16 3.13
C GLU A 153 -10.91 11.59 2.04
N HIS A 154 -12.14 11.87 2.40
CA HIS A 154 -13.21 12.27 1.49
C HIS A 154 -13.46 11.28 0.33
N GLY A 155 -13.23 9.98 0.56
CA GLY A 155 -13.46 8.93 -0.45
C GLY A 155 -14.88 8.93 -1.01
N GLU A 156 -15.87 9.31 -0.17
CA GLU A 156 -17.27 9.43 -0.56
C GLU A 156 -17.53 10.42 -1.72
N LEU A 157 -16.62 11.36 -1.97
CA LEU A 157 -16.74 12.31 -3.09
C LEU A 157 -16.42 11.65 -4.44
N ILE A 158 -15.51 10.67 -4.45
CA ILE A 158 -14.94 10.12 -5.68
C ILE A 158 -15.20 8.63 -5.88
N ILE A 159 -15.38 7.84 -4.80
CA ILE A 159 -15.58 6.39 -4.87
C ILE A 159 -17.08 6.09 -4.93
N ASP A 160 -17.48 5.24 -5.86
CA ASP A 160 -18.83 4.70 -6.00
C ASP A 160 -19.00 3.47 -5.08
N HIS A 161 -18.13 2.48 -5.26
CA HIS A 161 -18.05 1.30 -4.41
C HIS A 161 -16.66 0.65 -4.50
N PHE A 162 -16.40 -0.31 -3.61
CA PHE A 162 -15.22 -1.15 -3.67
C PHE A 162 -15.58 -2.59 -3.26
N ASP A 163 -14.74 -3.53 -3.67
CA ASP A 163 -14.79 -4.94 -3.28
C ASP A 163 -13.41 -5.37 -2.77
N GLY A 164 -13.39 -6.07 -1.64
CA GLY A 164 -12.17 -6.46 -0.94
C GLY A 164 -12.00 -5.81 0.42
N GLU A 165 -10.85 -6.02 1.04
CA GLU A 165 -10.52 -5.49 2.37
C GLU A 165 -10.16 -4.00 2.29
N ILE A 166 -10.86 -3.16 3.06
CA ILE A 166 -10.60 -1.70 3.07
C ILE A 166 -9.19 -1.38 3.55
N GLU A 167 -8.65 -2.14 4.50
CA GLU A 167 -7.31 -1.99 5.02
C GLU A 167 -6.24 -2.28 3.95
N ASN A 168 -6.55 -3.17 2.98
CA ASN A 168 -5.73 -3.37 1.80
C ASN A 168 -5.66 -2.09 0.94
N ILE A 169 -6.80 -1.43 0.71
CA ILE A 169 -6.86 -0.17 -0.04
C ILE A 169 -6.10 0.94 0.67
N ILE A 170 -6.14 0.97 2.02
CA ILE A 170 -5.40 1.93 2.84
C ILE A 170 -3.89 1.64 2.80
N GLY A 171 -3.49 0.36 2.64
CA GLY A 171 -2.11 -0.05 2.41
C GLY A 171 -1.52 -1.10 3.33
N LEU A 172 -2.36 -1.84 4.10
CA LEU A 172 -1.92 -2.98 4.90
C LEU A 172 -3.10 -3.93 5.16
N PRO A 173 -3.23 -5.05 4.43
CA PRO A 173 -4.31 -6.02 4.63
C PRO A 173 -4.17 -6.71 5.98
N LEU A 174 -5.17 -6.54 6.86
CA LEU A 174 -5.08 -6.98 8.26
C LEU A 174 -5.60 -8.39 8.50
N ILE A 175 -6.51 -8.90 7.67
CA ILE A 175 -7.15 -10.22 7.92
C ILE A 175 -6.09 -11.32 7.97
N ARG A 176 -5.30 -11.46 6.91
CA ARG A 176 -4.22 -12.46 6.85
C ARG A 176 -3.07 -12.11 7.79
N LEU A 177 -2.71 -10.81 7.86
CA LEU A 177 -1.59 -10.36 8.69
C LEU A 177 -1.81 -10.71 10.17
N LYS A 178 -2.99 -10.44 10.74
CA LYS A 178 -3.30 -10.78 12.14
C LYS A 178 -3.10 -12.26 12.42
N ARG A 179 -3.64 -13.13 11.58
CA ARG A 179 -3.48 -14.58 11.71
C ARG A 179 -2.00 -14.98 11.72
N GLN A 180 -1.20 -14.44 10.78
CA GLN A 180 0.23 -14.75 10.72
C GLN A 180 1.00 -14.26 11.96
N LEU A 181 0.68 -13.05 12.44
CA LEU A 181 1.31 -12.51 13.65
C LEU A 181 0.94 -13.31 14.90
N GLU A 182 -0.31 -13.75 15.02
CA GLU A 182 -0.74 -14.64 16.12
C GLU A 182 0.03 -15.95 16.11
N GLU A 183 0.19 -16.60 14.95
CA GLU A 183 0.95 -17.86 14.81
C GLU A 183 2.44 -17.70 15.13
N LEU A 184 3.04 -16.55 14.78
CA LEU A 184 4.48 -16.31 14.96
C LEU A 184 4.87 -15.78 16.34
N LEU A 185 4.01 -14.97 16.97
CA LEU A 185 4.32 -14.28 18.22
C LEU A 185 3.78 -14.96 19.48
N GLN A 186 2.84 -15.94 19.35
CA GLN A 186 2.35 -16.74 20.47
C GLN A 186 3.23 -17.96 20.77
N LYS A 187 4.33 -18.13 20.06
CA LYS A 187 5.36 -19.16 20.29
C LYS A 187 6.58 -18.54 20.98
#